data_9624bd9e6b58e149a1e89e21dba21a31
#
_entry.id   9624bd9e6b58e149a1e89e21dba21a31
#
_cell.length_a   1.000
_cell.length_b   1.000
_cell.length_c   1.000
_cell.angle_alpha   90.00
_cell.angle_beta   90.00
_cell.angle_gamma   90.00
#
_symmetry.space_group_name_H-M   'P 1'
#
loop_
_entity.id
_entity.type
_entity.pdbx_description
1 polymer ?
#
loop_
_entity_poly.entity_id
_entity_poly.type
_entity_poly.pdbx_seq_one_letter_code
_entity_poly.pdbx_strand_id
1 'polypeptide(L)'
;MSGLSAHDSAYIHCVMTALKSKSKARPAKAEPPPEPRALTHPEIRTIVLGIMLAMFLGALDQTIVATALPTIGRHFGNLNDLSWVVTAYLLTGTAVTPLYGKLADIHGRRVMMLTAIGIFVVGSVACALAPSMTALVLGRAVQGLGGGGLMALAQTIIADIVSPLERGRYQGYIGAVFAASSIGGPVLGGFLTEHIDWSLIFWINLPLGLVALGMTSSVLRRVPFRPRKHRLDIIGAVLMMSAAIALLLALSWGGRRFEWISPQTGALLLISAILWGLFAWRLVSTREPFLPLAVLANPVVRCATLAGACNMGTLVGMTIFVPLYFETVLHLSASQSGLALIPLMAATVTFSTITGRMMTHVVHYKRVSLIGLMISILSLAPLAIWPDSMPTIIVLLLLLVIGAGLGTVFPISTVCMQNAVSRAQMGIATGAANFFRALFSALVVAVLGAIVLGGLGGVTGMSVEMLARTASAPELAYAFRFVFLACALVLSFGMAFLIAMEERPLRGPSAPSQAATAPTAPATPIPAE
;
A
#
# COMPACT_ATOMS: atom_id res chain seq x y z
N MET A 1 1.29 17.30 86.37
CA MET A 1 0.72 17.39 85.03
C MET A 1 0.25 15.99 84.65
N SER A 2 -0.92 15.70 85.00
CA SER A 2 -1.56 14.39 84.87
C SER A 2 -3.02 14.63 84.52
N GLY A 3 -3.49 14.15 83.41
CA GLY A 3 -4.88 14.34 83.04
C GLY A 3 -5.16 14.05 81.57
N LEU A 4 -4.87 12.80 81.09
CA LEU A 4 -5.58 12.27 79.92
C LEU A 4 -6.61 11.27 80.45
N SER A 5 -7.90 11.59 80.29
CA SER A 5 -8.99 10.78 80.79
C SER A 5 -9.08 9.47 79.99
N ALA A 6 -9.53 8.40 80.67
CA ALA A 6 -9.71 7.07 80.06
C ALA A 6 -10.64 7.10 78.80
N HIS A 7 -11.39 8.14 78.61
CA HIS A 7 -12.26 8.36 77.45
C HIS A 7 -11.50 8.69 76.18
N ASP A 8 -10.37 9.45 76.27
CA ASP A 8 -9.56 9.82 75.07
C ASP A 8 -8.73 8.65 74.55
N SER A 9 -8.29 7.78 75.47
CA SER A 9 -7.57 6.54 75.09
C SER A 9 -8.45 5.55 74.32
N ALA A 10 -9.75 5.44 74.71
CA ALA A 10 -10.70 4.55 74.01
C ALA A 10 -11.07 5.08 72.61
N TYR A 11 -11.17 6.42 72.48
CA TYR A 11 -11.47 7.03 71.19
C TYR A 11 -10.30 6.90 70.19
N ILE A 12 -9.09 7.12 70.67
CA ILE A 12 -7.87 6.94 69.84
C ILE A 12 -7.72 5.46 69.43
N HIS A 13 -8.02 4.51 70.29
CA HIS A 13 -7.93 3.09 69.98
C HIS A 13 -9.00 2.66 68.97
N CYS A 14 -10.22 3.21 69.06
CA CYS A 14 -11.31 2.95 68.13
C CYS A 14 -10.99 3.54 66.72
N VAL A 15 -10.46 4.76 66.66
CA VAL A 15 -10.04 5.42 65.40
C VAL A 15 -8.87 4.70 64.78
N MET A 16 -7.87 4.28 65.55
CA MET A 16 -6.71 3.50 65.08
C MET A 16 -7.11 2.12 64.56
N THR A 17 -8.12 1.47 65.17
CA THR A 17 -8.63 0.16 64.74
C THR A 17 -9.46 0.30 63.46
N ALA A 18 -10.26 1.38 63.31
CA ALA A 18 -11.01 1.71 62.10
C ALA A 18 -10.08 2.08 60.92
N LEU A 19 -8.98 2.77 61.20
CA LEU A 19 -7.93 3.09 60.16
C LEU A 19 -7.15 1.82 59.78
N LYS A 20 -6.85 0.91 60.69
CA LYS A 20 -6.23 -0.38 60.40
C LYS A 20 -7.15 -1.32 59.60
N SER A 21 -8.45 -1.26 59.84
CA SER A 21 -9.46 -2.04 59.09
C SER A 21 -9.59 -1.55 57.64
N LYS A 22 -9.57 -0.23 57.40
CA LYS A 22 -9.57 0.34 56.03
C LYS A 22 -8.26 0.08 55.28
N SER A 23 -7.12 -0.10 55.96
CA SER A 23 -5.83 -0.40 55.34
C SER A 23 -5.70 -1.87 54.89
N LYS A 24 -6.56 -2.80 55.34
CA LYS A 24 -6.52 -4.21 54.95
C LYS A 24 -7.44 -4.59 53.79
N ALA A 25 -8.28 -3.69 53.29
CA ALA A 25 -9.00 -3.91 52.06
C ALA A 25 -8.06 -3.55 50.88
N ARG A 26 -7.08 -4.43 50.59
CA ARG A 26 -6.44 -4.43 49.27
C ARG A 26 -7.57 -4.53 48.23
N PRO A 27 -7.68 -3.59 47.27
CA PRO A 27 -8.62 -3.78 46.16
C PRO A 27 -8.28 -5.15 45.57
N ALA A 28 -9.26 -6.02 45.45
CA ALA A 28 -9.13 -7.31 44.79
C ALA A 28 -8.42 -6.99 43.46
N LYS A 29 -7.23 -7.57 43.20
CA LYS A 29 -6.58 -7.48 41.92
C LYS A 29 -7.64 -7.93 40.92
N ALA A 30 -8.16 -6.96 40.13
CA ALA A 30 -9.01 -7.29 39.02
C ALA A 30 -8.28 -8.38 38.24
N GLU A 31 -8.87 -9.54 38.10
CA GLU A 31 -8.32 -10.61 37.27
C GLU A 31 -7.94 -9.97 35.94
N PRO A 32 -6.71 -10.20 35.46
CA PRO A 32 -6.34 -9.71 34.15
C PRO A 32 -7.39 -10.23 33.17
N PRO A 33 -7.94 -9.36 32.30
CA PRO A 33 -8.93 -9.77 31.33
C PRO A 33 -8.39 -11.00 30.57
N PRO A 34 -9.22 -12.03 30.32
CA PRO A 34 -8.80 -13.29 29.73
C PRO A 34 -7.95 -12.99 28.49
N GLU A 35 -6.79 -13.63 28.41
CA GLU A 35 -5.91 -13.47 27.25
C GLU A 35 -6.70 -13.81 25.97
N PRO A 36 -6.61 -12.98 24.92
CA PRO A 36 -7.31 -13.23 23.68
C PRO A 36 -6.93 -14.63 23.18
N ARG A 37 -7.92 -15.48 22.99
CA ARG A 37 -7.72 -16.82 22.43
C ARG A 37 -6.93 -16.71 21.13
N ALA A 38 -5.84 -17.44 21.01
CA ALA A 38 -5.08 -17.53 19.77
C ALA A 38 -5.98 -18.08 18.65
N LEU A 39 -5.97 -17.39 17.51
CA LEU A 39 -6.73 -17.82 16.34
C LEU A 39 -6.15 -19.12 15.78
N THR A 40 -7.03 -20.05 15.44
CA THR A 40 -6.64 -21.30 14.79
C THR A 40 -6.26 -21.08 13.32
N HIS A 41 -5.46 -21.96 12.73
CA HIS A 41 -5.11 -21.88 11.30
C HIS A 41 -6.32 -21.80 10.35
N PRO A 42 -7.44 -22.58 10.55
CA PRO A 42 -8.64 -22.41 9.72
C PRO A 42 -9.29 -21.03 9.87
N GLU A 43 -9.31 -20.48 11.08
CA GLU A 43 -9.85 -19.14 11.33
C GLU A 43 -9.03 -18.07 10.62
N ILE A 44 -7.69 -18.14 10.71
CA ILE A 44 -6.79 -17.23 9.98
C ILE A 44 -7.03 -17.33 8.47
N ARG A 45 -7.15 -18.55 7.93
CA ARG A 45 -7.41 -18.76 6.50
C ARG A 45 -8.73 -18.12 6.07
N THR A 46 -9.79 -18.26 6.84
CA THR A 46 -11.11 -17.67 6.55
C THR A 46 -11.05 -16.14 6.60
N ILE A 47 -10.34 -15.57 7.58
CA ILE A 47 -10.12 -14.12 7.69
C ILE A 47 -9.38 -13.62 6.45
N VAL A 48 -8.30 -14.28 6.07
CA VAL A 48 -7.48 -13.87 4.92
C VAL A 48 -8.29 -13.93 3.63
N LEU A 49 -9.09 -14.98 3.41
CA LEU A 49 -9.95 -15.08 2.21
C LEU A 49 -10.96 -13.94 2.12
N GLY A 50 -11.61 -13.57 3.24
CA GLY A 50 -12.54 -12.44 3.26
C GLY A 50 -11.86 -11.10 2.95
N ILE A 51 -10.64 -10.90 3.45
CA ILE A 51 -9.84 -9.70 3.19
C ILE A 51 -9.36 -9.68 1.73
N MET A 52 -8.95 -10.83 1.19
CA MET A 52 -8.53 -10.95 -0.21
C MET A 52 -9.64 -10.59 -1.18
N LEU A 53 -10.90 -10.91 -0.86
CA LEU A 53 -12.04 -10.50 -1.68
C LEU A 53 -12.19 -8.97 -1.71
N ALA A 54 -12.02 -8.30 -0.58
CA ALA A 54 -12.04 -6.83 -0.53
C ALA A 54 -10.85 -6.20 -1.30
N MET A 55 -9.67 -6.81 -1.25
CA MET A 55 -8.52 -6.39 -2.07
C MET A 55 -8.77 -6.62 -3.57
N PHE A 56 -9.35 -7.77 -3.91
CA PHE A 56 -9.70 -8.12 -5.29
C PHE A 56 -10.67 -7.10 -5.89
N LEU A 57 -11.68 -6.69 -5.12
CA LEU A 57 -12.64 -5.66 -5.51
C LEU A 57 -11.93 -4.35 -5.93
N GLY A 58 -11.01 -3.84 -5.10
CA GLY A 58 -10.26 -2.61 -5.41
C GLY A 58 -9.27 -2.78 -6.58
N ALA A 59 -8.62 -3.93 -6.69
CA ALA A 59 -7.65 -4.20 -7.75
C ALA A 59 -8.35 -4.45 -9.11
N LEU A 60 -9.48 -5.17 -9.10
CA LEU A 60 -10.29 -5.42 -10.30
C LEU A 60 -10.81 -4.11 -10.88
N ASP A 61 -11.35 -3.23 -10.02
CA ASP A 61 -11.89 -1.93 -10.44
C ASP A 61 -10.86 -1.07 -11.18
N GLN A 62 -9.60 -1.06 -10.73
CA GLN A 62 -8.54 -0.32 -11.40
C GLN A 62 -8.25 -0.80 -12.82
N THR A 63 -8.34 -2.11 -13.04
CA THR A 63 -7.98 -2.73 -14.32
C THR A 63 -9.15 -2.80 -15.29
N ILE A 64 -10.37 -3.04 -14.78
CA ILE A 64 -11.59 -3.15 -15.60
C ILE A 64 -11.99 -1.80 -16.22
N VAL A 65 -11.80 -0.69 -15.49
CA VAL A 65 -12.14 0.65 -15.99
C VAL A 65 -11.24 1.08 -17.14
N ALA A 66 -9.95 0.68 -17.11
CA ALA A 66 -8.99 1.07 -18.14
C ALA A 66 -9.43 0.64 -19.55
N THR A 67 -10.03 -0.54 -19.71
CA THR A 67 -10.53 -1.06 -20.99
C THR A 67 -11.84 -0.44 -21.43
N ALA A 68 -12.62 0.08 -20.47
CA ALA A 68 -13.91 0.74 -20.75
C ALA A 68 -13.76 2.22 -21.16
N LEU A 69 -12.60 2.84 -20.94
CA LEU A 69 -12.39 4.27 -21.19
C LEU A 69 -12.82 4.72 -22.60
N PRO A 70 -12.46 4.03 -23.70
CA PRO A 70 -12.86 4.47 -25.04
C PRO A 70 -14.37 4.48 -25.22
N THR A 71 -15.06 3.50 -24.65
CA THR A 71 -16.54 3.39 -24.73
C THR A 71 -17.22 4.47 -23.90
N ILE A 72 -16.71 4.74 -22.68
CA ILE A 72 -17.17 5.83 -21.81
C ILE A 72 -16.99 7.18 -22.51
N GLY A 73 -15.82 7.40 -23.13
CA GLY A 73 -15.53 8.64 -23.85
C GLY A 73 -16.48 8.90 -25.03
N ARG A 74 -16.82 7.84 -25.77
CA ARG A 74 -17.80 7.92 -26.86
C ARG A 74 -19.21 8.18 -26.34
N HIS A 75 -19.60 7.54 -25.24
CA HIS A 75 -20.93 7.70 -24.63
C HIS A 75 -21.21 9.14 -24.18
N PHE A 76 -20.25 9.77 -23.49
CA PHE A 76 -20.40 11.14 -23.00
C PHE A 76 -19.94 12.22 -23.99
N GLY A 77 -19.34 11.87 -25.12
CA GLY A 77 -18.84 12.82 -26.13
C GLY A 77 -17.71 13.72 -25.62
N ASN A 78 -17.05 13.36 -24.52
CA ASN A 78 -16.01 14.17 -23.88
C ASN A 78 -14.72 13.37 -23.71
N LEU A 79 -13.82 13.46 -24.68
CA LEU A 79 -12.53 12.77 -24.66
C LEU A 79 -11.49 13.52 -23.81
N ASN A 80 -11.65 14.83 -23.61
CA ASN A 80 -10.68 15.65 -22.88
C ASN A 80 -10.64 15.32 -21.39
N ASP A 81 -11.78 14.99 -20.80
CA ASP A 81 -11.90 14.68 -19.37
C ASP A 81 -11.80 13.17 -19.07
N LEU A 82 -11.58 12.34 -20.08
CA LEU A 82 -11.54 10.88 -19.94
C LEU A 82 -10.45 10.41 -18.96
N SER A 83 -9.29 11.06 -18.98
CA SER A 83 -8.19 10.76 -18.07
C SER A 83 -8.55 10.99 -16.59
N TRP A 84 -9.53 11.89 -16.32
CA TRP A 84 -10.00 12.17 -14.97
C TRP A 84 -10.73 10.99 -14.33
N VAL A 85 -11.35 10.12 -15.12
CA VAL A 85 -12.03 8.92 -14.61
C VAL A 85 -11.06 8.01 -13.84
N VAL A 86 -9.83 7.91 -14.31
CA VAL A 86 -8.76 7.15 -13.63
C VAL A 86 -8.05 8.01 -12.58
N THR A 87 -7.70 9.25 -12.94
CA THR A 87 -6.91 10.14 -12.08
C THR A 87 -7.63 10.48 -10.78
N ALA A 88 -8.93 10.77 -10.82
CA ALA A 88 -9.70 11.10 -9.61
C ALA A 88 -9.69 9.97 -8.59
N TYR A 89 -9.86 8.72 -9.04
CA TYR A 89 -9.78 7.53 -8.19
C TYR A 89 -8.39 7.36 -7.57
N LEU A 90 -7.34 7.40 -8.39
CA LEU A 90 -5.96 7.22 -7.92
C LEU A 90 -5.54 8.31 -6.95
N LEU A 91 -5.92 9.54 -7.22
CA LEU A 91 -5.59 10.72 -6.45
C LEU A 91 -6.22 10.66 -5.04
N THR A 92 -7.53 10.43 -4.97
CA THR A 92 -8.24 10.32 -3.69
C THR A 92 -7.83 9.06 -2.94
N GLY A 93 -7.67 7.94 -3.62
CA GLY A 93 -7.24 6.67 -3.04
C GLY A 93 -5.84 6.76 -2.43
N THR A 94 -4.89 7.33 -3.16
CA THR A 94 -3.52 7.52 -2.66
C THR A 94 -3.51 8.45 -1.45
N ALA A 95 -4.18 9.61 -1.55
CA ALA A 95 -4.18 10.62 -0.50
C ALA A 95 -4.76 10.10 0.83
N VAL A 96 -5.83 9.28 0.78
CA VAL A 96 -6.54 8.81 1.99
C VAL A 96 -5.89 7.57 2.63
N THR A 97 -5.02 6.87 1.94
CA THR A 97 -4.41 5.61 2.41
C THR A 97 -3.78 5.68 3.82
N PRO A 98 -2.98 6.68 4.18
CA PRO A 98 -2.41 6.78 5.53
C PRO A 98 -3.47 7.10 6.59
N LEU A 99 -4.54 7.81 6.20
CA LEU A 99 -5.65 8.12 7.10
C LEU A 99 -6.36 6.83 7.55
N TYR A 100 -6.61 5.89 6.65
CA TYR A 100 -7.15 4.57 7.02
C TYR A 100 -6.22 3.81 7.98
N GLY A 101 -4.92 3.88 7.78
CA GLY A 101 -3.95 3.28 8.70
C GLY A 101 -4.10 3.83 10.12
N LYS A 102 -4.12 5.16 10.28
CA LYS A 102 -4.29 5.82 11.58
C LYS A 102 -5.67 5.60 12.19
N LEU A 103 -6.73 5.75 11.41
CA LEU A 103 -8.10 5.53 11.87
C LEU A 103 -8.34 4.08 12.31
N ALA A 104 -7.71 3.11 11.63
CA ALA A 104 -7.80 1.71 11.99
C ALA A 104 -7.09 1.39 13.31
N ASP A 105 -6.03 2.15 13.65
CA ASP A 105 -5.37 2.05 14.96
C ASP A 105 -6.25 2.63 16.09
N ILE A 106 -7.12 3.60 15.77
CA ILE A 106 -8.03 4.28 16.73
C ILE A 106 -9.37 3.56 16.87
N HIS A 107 -10.06 3.29 15.75
CA HIS A 107 -11.45 2.79 15.73
C HIS A 107 -11.54 1.26 15.52
N GLY A 108 -10.43 0.62 15.18
CA GLY A 108 -10.36 -0.82 14.91
C GLY A 108 -10.42 -1.19 13.43
N ARG A 109 -9.76 -2.30 13.13
CA ARG A 109 -9.60 -2.81 11.76
C ARG A 109 -10.93 -3.12 11.09
N ARG A 110 -11.85 -3.76 11.85
CA ARG A 110 -13.16 -4.17 11.33
C ARG A 110 -13.99 -2.97 10.89
N VAL A 111 -14.13 -1.95 11.76
CA VAL A 111 -14.93 -0.76 11.45
C VAL A 111 -14.39 -0.06 10.22
N MET A 112 -13.07 0.17 10.17
CA MET A 112 -12.46 0.87 9.04
C MET A 112 -12.52 0.08 7.74
N MET A 113 -12.38 -1.25 7.78
CA MET A 113 -12.51 -2.07 6.57
C MET A 113 -13.94 -2.06 6.02
N LEU A 114 -14.95 -2.18 6.90
CA LEU A 114 -16.36 -2.09 6.50
C LEU A 114 -16.70 -0.69 5.95
N THR A 115 -16.18 0.37 6.56
CA THR A 115 -16.33 1.75 6.06
C THR A 115 -15.69 1.90 4.68
N ALA A 116 -14.48 1.40 4.48
CA ALA A 116 -13.78 1.46 3.19
C ALA A 116 -14.56 0.73 2.09
N ILE A 117 -15.02 -0.50 2.35
CA ILE A 117 -15.83 -1.27 1.38
C ILE A 117 -17.16 -0.54 1.13
N GLY A 118 -17.82 -0.01 2.17
CA GLY A 118 -19.09 0.71 2.05
C GLY A 118 -18.97 1.96 1.18
N ILE A 119 -17.95 2.82 1.42
CA ILE A 119 -17.68 4.01 0.61
C ILE A 119 -17.36 3.61 -0.83
N PHE A 120 -16.57 2.54 -1.03
CA PHE A 120 -16.23 2.04 -2.36
C PHE A 120 -17.47 1.60 -3.13
N VAL A 121 -18.38 0.85 -2.51
CA VAL A 121 -19.64 0.38 -3.13
C VAL A 121 -20.56 1.56 -3.45
N VAL A 122 -20.72 2.51 -2.53
CA VAL A 122 -21.51 3.72 -2.77
C VAL A 122 -20.95 4.52 -3.95
N GLY A 123 -19.63 4.72 -3.99
CA GLY A 123 -18.95 5.37 -5.12
C GLY A 123 -19.15 4.61 -6.42
N SER A 124 -19.13 3.27 -6.39
CA SER A 124 -19.38 2.43 -7.56
C SER A 124 -20.79 2.58 -8.10
N VAL A 125 -21.80 2.60 -7.23
CA VAL A 125 -23.19 2.85 -7.62
C VAL A 125 -23.34 4.27 -8.19
N ALA A 126 -22.69 5.27 -7.61
CA ALA A 126 -22.69 6.62 -8.14
C ALA A 126 -22.06 6.70 -9.54
N CYS A 127 -20.97 5.95 -9.80
CA CYS A 127 -20.37 5.82 -11.13
C CYS A 127 -21.30 5.15 -12.12
N ALA A 128 -21.96 4.05 -11.73
CA ALA A 128 -22.87 3.30 -12.60
C ALA A 128 -24.10 4.12 -13.02
N LEU A 129 -24.56 5.04 -12.16
CA LEU A 129 -25.71 5.91 -12.39
C LEU A 129 -25.33 7.32 -12.90
N ALA A 130 -24.06 7.55 -13.25
CA ALA A 130 -23.59 8.88 -13.62
C ALA A 130 -24.24 9.40 -14.90
N PRO A 131 -24.95 10.56 -14.87
CA PRO A 131 -25.60 11.13 -16.05
C PRO A 131 -24.64 11.97 -16.92
N SER A 132 -23.42 12.22 -16.47
CA SER A 132 -22.44 13.04 -17.16
C SER A 132 -21.01 12.62 -16.82
N MET A 133 -20.03 13.01 -17.65
CA MET A 133 -18.61 12.76 -17.39
C MET A 133 -18.17 13.35 -16.03
N THR A 134 -18.61 14.56 -15.69
CA THR A 134 -18.29 15.20 -14.40
C THR A 134 -18.87 14.41 -13.22
N ALA A 135 -20.12 13.92 -13.33
CA ALA A 135 -20.71 13.07 -12.29
C ALA A 135 -19.95 11.75 -12.13
N LEU A 136 -19.51 11.15 -13.24
CA LEU A 136 -18.68 9.95 -13.23
C LEU A 136 -17.33 10.22 -12.53
N VAL A 137 -16.65 11.32 -12.82
CA VAL A 137 -15.39 11.72 -12.19
C VAL A 137 -15.56 11.93 -10.68
N LEU A 138 -16.66 12.59 -10.26
CA LEU A 138 -16.98 12.74 -8.82
C LEU A 138 -17.28 11.41 -8.16
N GLY A 139 -18.04 10.53 -8.81
CA GLY A 139 -18.27 9.15 -8.35
C GLY A 139 -16.95 8.38 -8.19
N ARG A 140 -16.03 8.52 -9.13
CA ARG A 140 -14.67 7.93 -9.07
C ARG A 140 -13.86 8.48 -7.90
N ALA A 141 -13.96 9.78 -7.61
CA ALA A 141 -13.31 10.37 -6.44
C ALA A 141 -13.85 9.76 -5.13
N VAL A 142 -15.18 9.60 -5.00
CA VAL A 142 -15.80 8.94 -3.85
C VAL A 142 -15.36 7.47 -3.77
N GLN A 143 -15.39 6.75 -4.89
CA GLN A 143 -14.95 5.36 -4.95
C GLN A 143 -13.48 5.20 -4.54
N GLY A 144 -12.61 6.12 -4.97
CA GLY A 144 -11.20 6.18 -4.58
C GLY A 144 -11.01 6.39 -3.08
N LEU A 145 -11.85 7.22 -2.41
CA LEU A 145 -11.83 7.36 -0.95
C LEU A 145 -12.03 6.01 -0.24
N GLY A 146 -12.87 5.12 -0.77
CA GLY A 146 -13.02 3.75 -0.26
C GLY A 146 -11.83 2.87 -0.63
N GLY A 147 -11.48 2.85 -1.92
CA GLY A 147 -10.45 1.98 -2.51
C GLY A 147 -9.06 2.14 -1.87
N GLY A 148 -8.68 3.37 -1.51
CA GLY A 148 -7.39 3.67 -0.86
C GLY A 148 -7.18 2.98 0.49
N GLY A 149 -8.28 2.65 1.19
CA GLY A 149 -8.23 1.90 2.44
C GLY A 149 -8.05 0.39 2.28
N LEU A 150 -8.59 -0.21 1.21
CA LEU A 150 -8.72 -1.66 1.09
C LEU A 150 -7.38 -2.40 1.17
N MET A 151 -6.37 -1.93 0.43
CA MET A 151 -5.05 -2.56 0.41
C MET A 151 -4.29 -2.38 1.73
N ALA A 152 -4.21 -1.15 2.25
CA ALA A 152 -3.47 -0.85 3.46
C ALA A 152 -4.06 -1.56 4.68
N LEU A 153 -5.40 -1.58 4.79
CA LEU A 153 -6.10 -2.28 5.86
C LEU A 153 -5.92 -3.79 5.76
N ALA A 154 -6.00 -4.36 4.56
CA ALA A 154 -5.78 -5.79 4.34
C ALA A 154 -4.40 -6.23 4.81
N GLN A 155 -3.35 -5.52 4.40
CA GLN A 155 -1.98 -5.80 4.83
C GLN A 155 -1.79 -5.62 6.34
N THR A 156 -2.44 -4.61 6.93
CA THR A 156 -2.39 -4.37 8.38
C THR A 156 -3.09 -5.47 9.16
N ILE A 157 -4.27 -5.92 8.72
CA ILE A 157 -5.02 -7.01 9.36
C ILE A 157 -4.21 -8.31 9.31
N ILE A 158 -3.63 -8.65 8.16
CA ILE A 158 -2.75 -9.82 8.03
C ILE A 158 -1.58 -9.69 9.01
N ALA A 159 -0.98 -8.50 9.14
CA ALA A 159 0.12 -8.27 10.06
C ALA A 159 -0.28 -8.37 11.54
N ASP A 160 -1.54 -8.12 11.88
CA ASP A 160 -2.04 -8.24 13.26
C ASP A 160 -2.32 -9.69 13.66
N ILE A 161 -2.77 -10.53 12.70
CA ILE A 161 -3.21 -11.91 12.97
C ILE A 161 -2.14 -12.98 12.70
N VAL A 162 -1.11 -12.63 11.90
CA VAL A 162 -0.06 -13.56 11.48
C VAL A 162 1.29 -13.11 12.04
N SER A 163 2.10 -14.08 12.52
CA SER A 163 3.45 -13.78 12.99
C SER A 163 4.35 -13.22 11.87
N PRO A 164 5.32 -12.33 12.17
CA PRO A 164 6.24 -11.80 11.15
C PRO A 164 6.90 -12.87 10.29
N LEU A 165 7.25 -14.00 10.88
CA LEU A 165 7.86 -15.12 10.18
C LEU A 165 6.92 -15.71 9.11
N GLU A 166 5.62 -15.81 9.38
CA GLU A 166 4.65 -16.42 8.46
C GLU A 166 4.05 -15.43 7.47
N ARG A 167 4.17 -14.10 7.70
CA ARG A 167 3.60 -13.06 6.83
C ARG A 167 4.07 -13.16 5.38
N GLY A 168 5.31 -13.56 5.16
CA GLY A 168 5.86 -13.75 3.83
C GLY A 168 5.01 -14.65 2.95
N ARG A 169 4.47 -15.74 3.51
CA ARG A 169 3.57 -16.66 2.80
C ARG A 169 2.30 -15.97 2.29
N TYR A 170 1.74 -15.03 3.07
CA TYR A 170 0.51 -14.33 2.73
C TYR A 170 0.73 -13.22 1.69
N GLN A 171 1.96 -12.73 1.53
CA GLN A 171 2.30 -11.79 0.45
C GLN A 171 2.12 -12.43 -0.94
N GLY A 172 2.34 -13.73 -1.07
CA GLY A 172 2.05 -14.46 -2.31
C GLY A 172 0.56 -14.43 -2.68
N TYR A 173 -0.34 -14.53 -1.69
CA TYR A 173 -1.78 -14.42 -1.96
C TYR A 173 -2.17 -13.00 -2.40
N ILE A 174 -1.55 -11.96 -1.83
CA ILE A 174 -1.74 -10.58 -2.28
C ILE A 174 -1.31 -10.44 -3.75
N GLY A 175 -0.15 -10.99 -4.11
CA GLY A 175 0.31 -11.01 -5.49
C GLY A 175 -0.65 -11.74 -6.43
N ALA A 176 -1.23 -12.88 -5.99
CA ALA A 176 -2.20 -13.64 -6.77
C ALA A 176 -3.51 -12.86 -7.02
N VAL A 177 -3.96 -12.06 -6.04
CA VAL A 177 -5.12 -11.16 -6.21
C VAL A 177 -4.85 -10.15 -7.30
N PHE A 178 -3.66 -9.51 -7.30
CA PHE A 178 -3.29 -8.55 -8.34
C PHE A 178 -3.19 -9.19 -9.71
N ALA A 179 -2.58 -10.38 -9.82
CA ALA A 179 -2.49 -11.08 -11.09
C ALA A 179 -3.87 -11.45 -11.65
N ALA A 180 -4.75 -11.99 -10.80
CA ALA A 180 -6.12 -12.33 -11.19
C ALA A 180 -6.89 -11.09 -11.66
N SER A 181 -6.73 -9.95 -10.97
CA SER A 181 -7.36 -8.68 -11.35
C SER A 181 -6.78 -8.11 -12.64
N SER A 182 -5.46 -8.21 -12.84
CA SER A 182 -4.79 -7.69 -14.04
C SER A 182 -5.16 -8.45 -15.32
N ILE A 183 -5.48 -9.73 -15.20
CA ILE A 183 -5.95 -10.56 -16.31
C ILE A 183 -7.47 -10.47 -16.45
N GLY A 184 -8.18 -10.66 -15.33
CA GLY A 184 -9.65 -10.69 -15.33
C GLY A 184 -10.27 -9.33 -15.64
N GLY A 185 -9.64 -8.23 -15.22
CA GLY A 185 -10.15 -6.87 -15.46
C GLY A 185 -10.32 -6.55 -16.94
N PRO A 186 -9.28 -6.62 -17.77
CA PRO A 186 -9.39 -6.36 -19.19
C PRO A 186 -10.35 -7.30 -19.93
N VAL A 187 -10.35 -8.58 -19.57
CA VAL A 187 -11.26 -9.57 -20.19
C VAL A 187 -12.72 -9.27 -19.87
N LEU A 188 -13.03 -9.06 -18.59
CA LEU A 188 -14.39 -8.72 -18.16
C LEU A 188 -14.81 -7.34 -18.64
N GLY A 189 -13.91 -6.36 -18.55
CA GLY A 189 -14.19 -4.99 -18.97
C GLY A 189 -14.46 -4.88 -20.46
N GLY A 190 -13.63 -5.51 -21.29
CA GLY A 190 -13.84 -5.57 -22.73
C GLY A 190 -15.17 -6.26 -23.06
N PHE A 191 -15.41 -7.44 -22.51
CA PHE A 191 -16.65 -8.20 -22.76
C PHE A 191 -17.90 -7.41 -22.37
N LEU A 192 -17.94 -6.82 -21.16
CA LEU A 192 -19.10 -6.08 -20.68
C LEU A 192 -19.38 -4.82 -21.52
N THR A 193 -18.33 -4.09 -21.88
CA THR A 193 -18.45 -2.84 -22.63
C THR A 193 -18.80 -3.04 -24.11
N GLU A 194 -18.38 -4.15 -24.71
CA GLU A 194 -18.68 -4.46 -26.11
C GLU A 194 -20.05 -5.08 -26.31
N HIS A 195 -20.49 -5.95 -25.38
CA HIS A 195 -21.68 -6.78 -25.59
C HIS A 195 -22.91 -6.34 -24.82
N ILE A 196 -22.73 -5.52 -23.73
CA ILE A 196 -23.85 -5.18 -22.86
C ILE A 196 -23.90 -3.66 -22.64
N ASP A 197 -23.23 -3.15 -21.61
CA ASP A 197 -23.20 -1.72 -21.27
C ASP A 197 -21.96 -1.38 -20.43
N TRP A 198 -21.41 -0.19 -20.65
CA TRP A 198 -20.22 0.27 -19.93
C TRP A 198 -20.45 0.42 -18.41
N SER A 199 -21.68 0.72 -17.96
CA SER A 199 -21.98 0.92 -16.53
C SER A 199 -21.87 -0.37 -15.73
N LEU A 200 -21.97 -1.53 -16.38
CA LEU A 200 -21.86 -2.83 -15.73
C LEU A 200 -20.50 -3.10 -15.10
N ILE A 201 -19.42 -2.44 -15.57
CA ILE A 201 -18.11 -2.52 -14.92
C ILE A 201 -18.14 -1.96 -13.49
N PHE A 202 -19.07 -1.05 -13.21
CA PHE A 202 -19.30 -0.52 -11.87
C PHE A 202 -20.35 -1.32 -11.10
N TRP A 203 -21.43 -1.80 -11.77
CA TRP A 203 -22.46 -2.62 -11.14
C TRP A 203 -21.91 -3.94 -10.60
N ILE A 204 -20.90 -4.55 -11.24
CA ILE A 204 -20.25 -5.79 -10.76
C ILE A 204 -19.66 -5.63 -9.36
N ASN A 205 -19.27 -4.42 -8.97
CA ASN A 205 -18.73 -4.13 -7.65
C ASN A 205 -19.79 -4.20 -6.54
N LEU A 206 -21.07 -4.05 -6.86
CA LEU A 206 -22.15 -4.11 -5.86
C LEU A 206 -22.30 -5.53 -5.27
N PRO A 207 -22.54 -6.61 -6.05
CA PRO A 207 -22.63 -7.95 -5.49
C PRO A 207 -21.31 -8.39 -4.84
N LEU A 208 -20.17 -8.13 -5.46
CA LEU A 208 -18.86 -8.46 -4.89
C LEU A 208 -18.60 -7.71 -3.56
N GLY A 209 -18.95 -6.42 -3.50
CA GLY A 209 -18.82 -5.61 -2.32
C GLY A 209 -19.75 -6.04 -1.18
N LEU A 210 -20.98 -6.43 -1.47
CA LEU A 210 -21.91 -6.95 -0.47
C LEU A 210 -21.40 -8.28 0.12
N VAL A 211 -20.88 -9.17 -0.71
CA VAL A 211 -20.25 -10.42 -0.25
C VAL A 211 -19.01 -10.09 0.61
N ALA A 212 -18.15 -9.17 0.17
CA ALA A 212 -16.98 -8.72 0.92
C ALA A 212 -17.37 -8.10 2.28
N LEU A 213 -18.41 -7.27 2.34
CA LEU A 213 -18.97 -6.71 3.57
C LEU A 213 -19.46 -7.82 4.52
N GLY A 214 -20.24 -8.77 4.03
CA GLY A 214 -20.76 -9.89 4.81
C GLY A 214 -19.62 -10.74 5.40
N MET A 215 -18.69 -11.16 4.54
CA MET A 215 -17.54 -11.96 4.96
C MET A 215 -16.66 -11.19 5.97
N THR A 216 -16.28 -9.97 5.65
CA THR A 216 -15.46 -9.13 6.53
C THR A 216 -16.15 -8.87 7.86
N SER A 217 -17.45 -8.57 7.85
CA SER A 217 -18.21 -8.32 9.06
C SER A 217 -18.26 -9.53 9.99
N SER A 218 -18.49 -10.73 9.45
CA SER A 218 -18.59 -11.96 10.22
C SER A 218 -17.24 -12.40 10.78
N VAL A 219 -16.21 -12.34 9.96
CA VAL A 219 -14.90 -12.90 10.24
C VAL A 219 -14.08 -11.98 11.17
N LEU A 220 -14.08 -10.67 10.94
CA LEU A 220 -13.34 -9.71 11.77
C LEU A 220 -13.98 -9.46 13.15
N ARG A 221 -15.18 -9.98 13.43
CA ARG A 221 -15.73 -10.00 14.81
C ARG A 221 -14.85 -10.79 15.77
N ARG A 222 -14.11 -11.77 15.26
CA ARG A 222 -13.28 -12.67 16.05
C ARG A 222 -11.90 -12.09 16.36
N VAL A 223 -11.49 -11.02 15.68
CA VAL A 223 -10.20 -10.37 15.89
C VAL A 223 -10.32 -9.43 17.10
N PRO A 224 -9.59 -9.70 18.20
CA PRO A 224 -9.66 -8.87 19.39
C PRO A 224 -9.10 -7.49 19.11
N PHE A 225 -9.86 -6.45 19.46
CA PHE A 225 -9.46 -5.06 19.33
C PHE A 225 -9.48 -4.37 20.69
N ARG A 226 -8.41 -3.67 21.02
CA ARG A 226 -8.34 -2.77 22.19
C ARG A 226 -8.32 -1.32 21.69
N PRO A 227 -9.41 -0.56 21.88
CA PRO A 227 -9.45 0.83 21.46
C PRO A 227 -8.38 1.65 22.19
N ARG A 228 -7.72 2.51 21.46
CA ARG A 228 -6.70 3.41 22.00
C ARG A 228 -7.17 4.84 21.85
N LYS A 229 -7.10 5.60 22.96
CA LYS A 229 -7.41 7.02 22.98
C LYS A 229 -6.22 7.80 22.38
N HIS A 230 -6.11 7.84 21.05
CA HIS A 230 -5.21 8.74 20.33
C HIS A 230 -6.01 9.85 19.68
N ARG A 231 -5.48 11.06 19.72
CA ARG A 231 -6.08 12.18 18.97
C ARG A 231 -5.61 12.14 17.52
N LEU A 232 -6.55 12.35 16.61
CA LEU A 232 -6.24 12.48 15.19
C LEU A 232 -5.75 13.91 14.91
N ASP A 233 -4.55 14.06 14.37
CA ASP A 233 -4.06 15.33 13.85
C ASP A 233 -4.69 15.59 12.48
N ILE A 234 -5.90 16.19 12.50
CA ILE A 234 -6.66 16.48 11.27
C ILE A 234 -5.90 17.46 10.38
N ILE A 235 -5.25 18.47 10.96
CA ILE A 235 -4.49 19.47 10.21
C ILE A 235 -3.32 18.80 9.48
N GLY A 236 -2.55 17.96 10.17
CA GLY A 236 -1.46 17.20 9.55
C GLY A 236 -1.96 16.27 8.44
N ALA A 237 -3.09 15.59 8.65
CA ALA A 237 -3.68 14.75 7.62
C ALA A 237 -4.10 15.56 6.37
N VAL A 238 -4.79 16.69 6.55
CA VAL A 238 -5.22 17.57 5.45
C VAL A 238 -4.01 18.14 4.70
N LEU A 239 -2.98 18.62 5.40
CA LEU A 239 -1.76 19.14 4.77
C LEU A 239 -1.07 18.07 3.91
N MET A 240 -0.91 16.86 4.44
CA MET A 240 -0.28 15.76 3.70
C MET A 240 -1.11 15.36 2.47
N MET A 241 -2.43 15.22 2.65
CA MET A 241 -3.33 14.87 1.54
C MET A 241 -3.32 15.94 0.45
N SER A 242 -3.43 17.21 0.81
CA SER A 242 -3.41 18.34 -0.14
C SER A 242 -2.05 18.46 -0.86
N ALA A 243 -0.94 18.25 -0.13
CA ALA A 243 0.41 18.24 -0.72
C ALA A 243 0.57 17.12 -1.76
N ALA A 244 0.10 15.91 -1.42
CA ALA A 244 0.12 14.77 -2.34
C ALA A 244 -0.79 14.99 -3.55
N ILE A 245 -1.99 15.53 -3.35
CA ILE A 245 -2.92 15.86 -4.43
C ILE A 245 -2.29 16.88 -5.39
N ALA A 246 -1.71 17.95 -4.87
CA ALA A 246 -1.05 18.97 -5.71
C ALA A 246 0.13 18.37 -6.51
N LEU A 247 0.92 17.49 -5.88
CA LEU A 247 2.02 16.81 -6.58
C LEU A 247 1.51 15.86 -7.65
N LEU A 248 0.52 15.02 -7.34
CA LEU A 248 -0.06 14.08 -8.30
C LEU A 248 -0.73 14.79 -9.47
N LEU A 249 -1.37 15.94 -9.23
CA LEU A 249 -1.90 16.79 -10.31
C LEU A 249 -0.79 17.35 -11.18
N ALA A 250 0.28 17.89 -10.59
CA ALA A 250 1.44 18.37 -11.35
C ALA A 250 2.04 17.27 -12.24
N LEU A 251 2.21 16.07 -11.68
CA LEU A 251 2.75 14.91 -12.40
C LEU A 251 1.80 14.38 -13.49
N SER A 252 0.48 14.44 -13.25
CA SER A 252 -0.54 13.96 -14.20
C SER A 252 -0.78 14.93 -15.36
N TRP A 253 -0.68 16.23 -15.12
CA TRP A 253 -0.92 17.29 -16.12
C TRP A 253 0.34 17.74 -16.82
N GLY A 254 1.51 17.62 -16.17
CA GLY A 254 2.80 17.96 -16.76
C GLY A 254 3.09 17.13 -18.01
N GLY A 255 3.47 17.79 -19.09
CA GLY A 255 3.71 17.18 -20.40
C GLY A 255 2.46 16.76 -21.19
N ARG A 256 1.27 16.76 -20.55
CA ARG A 256 0.00 16.41 -21.23
C ARG A 256 -0.92 17.62 -21.46
N ARG A 257 -1.30 18.32 -20.37
CA ARG A 257 -2.19 19.48 -20.39
C ARG A 257 -1.40 20.79 -20.38
N PHE A 258 -0.31 20.83 -19.66
CA PHE A 258 0.61 21.95 -19.54
C PHE A 258 2.03 21.47 -19.82
N GLU A 259 2.86 22.32 -20.39
CA GLU A 259 4.29 22.03 -20.53
C GLU A 259 4.94 21.83 -19.15
N TRP A 260 5.98 21.01 -19.09
CA TRP A 260 6.74 20.83 -17.86
C TRP A 260 7.33 22.14 -17.32
N ILE A 261 7.77 23.01 -18.25
CA ILE A 261 8.29 24.35 -17.95
C ILE A 261 7.18 25.37 -18.24
N SER A 262 6.10 25.33 -17.48
CA SER A 262 4.97 26.26 -17.56
C SER A 262 4.67 26.88 -16.20
N PRO A 263 4.11 28.11 -16.13
CA PRO A 263 3.70 28.72 -14.87
C PRO A 263 2.71 27.87 -14.08
N GLN A 264 1.82 27.15 -14.78
CA GLN A 264 0.79 26.31 -14.17
C GLN A 264 1.41 25.09 -13.47
N THR A 265 2.32 24.37 -14.15
CA THR A 265 3.04 23.23 -13.57
C THR A 265 3.95 23.71 -12.43
N GLY A 266 4.64 24.84 -12.63
CA GLY A 266 5.47 25.46 -11.60
C GLY A 266 4.66 25.87 -10.35
N ALA A 267 3.46 26.45 -10.53
CA ALA A 267 2.58 26.81 -9.43
C ALA A 267 2.11 25.57 -8.63
N LEU A 268 1.71 24.48 -9.31
CA LEU A 268 1.33 23.24 -8.63
C LEU A 268 2.48 22.61 -7.84
N LEU A 269 3.68 22.60 -8.40
CA LEU A 269 4.88 22.09 -7.71
C LEU A 269 5.23 22.98 -6.52
N LEU A 270 5.14 24.30 -6.66
CA LEU A 270 5.39 25.24 -5.57
C LEU A 270 4.36 25.08 -4.45
N ILE A 271 3.07 25.00 -4.79
CA ILE A 271 2.00 24.74 -3.81
C ILE A 271 2.26 23.41 -3.08
N SER A 272 2.60 22.36 -3.81
CA SER A 272 2.94 21.08 -3.21
C SER A 272 4.14 21.20 -2.26
N ALA A 273 5.22 21.87 -2.68
CA ALA A 273 6.42 22.07 -1.86
C ALA A 273 6.11 22.85 -0.56
N ILE A 274 5.31 23.92 -0.65
CA ILE A 274 4.87 24.69 0.52
C ILE A 274 4.05 23.81 1.46
N LEU A 275 3.09 23.04 0.96
CA LEU A 275 2.25 22.14 1.77
C LEU A 275 3.08 21.04 2.42
N TRP A 276 4.06 20.47 1.73
CA TRP A 276 5.01 19.51 2.32
C TRP A 276 5.88 20.15 3.40
N GLY A 277 6.33 21.39 3.21
CA GLY A 277 7.05 22.18 4.21
C GLY A 277 6.21 22.43 5.47
N LEU A 278 4.95 22.84 5.29
CA LEU A 278 3.99 23.04 6.38
C LEU A 278 3.68 21.73 7.11
N PHE A 279 3.54 20.62 6.37
CA PHE A 279 3.37 19.30 6.96
C PHE A 279 4.60 18.87 7.78
N ALA A 280 5.80 19.05 7.24
CA ALA A 280 7.06 18.76 7.97
C ALA A 280 7.19 19.60 9.24
N TRP A 281 6.89 20.90 9.16
CA TRP A 281 6.83 21.76 10.35
C TRP A 281 5.80 21.26 11.36
N ARG A 282 4.60 20.85 10.89
CA ARG A 282 3.54 20.31 11.76
C ARG A 282 3.98 19.03 12.47
N LEU A 283 4.71 18.12 11.79
CA LEU A 283 5.23 16.88 12.37
C LEU A 283 6.13 17.12 13.58
N VAL A 284 6.91 18.20 13.54
CA VAL A 284 7.85 18.52 14.63
C VAL A 284 7.16 19.32 15.75
N SER A 285 6.17 20.16 15.40
CA SER A 285 5.54 21.07 16.38
C SER A 285 4.40 20.44 17.18
N THR A 286 3.86 19.27 16.76
CA THR A 286 2.68 18.64 17.37
C THR A 286 3.09 17.48 18.27
N ARG A 287 2.47 17.37 19.48
CA ARG A 287 2.74 16.28 20.44
C ARG A 287 2.34 14.90 19.92
N GLU A 288 1.21 14.82 19.19
CA GLU A 288 0.73 13.60 18.55
C GLU A 288 0.57 13.86 17.04
N PRO A 289 1.68 13.84 16.26
CA PRO A 289 1.62 14.12 14.84
C PRO A 289 0.86 13.02 14.09
N PHE A 290 0.33 13.37 12.90
CA PHE A 290 -0.36 12.44 12.03
C PHE A 290 0.49 11.20 11.71
N LEU A 291 1.75 11.42 11.30
CA LEU A 291 2.77 10.36 11.15
C LEU A 291 3.76 10.45 12.32
N PRO A 292 3.85 9.44 13.20
CA PRO A 292 4.81 9.46 14.30
C PRO A 292 6.24 9.54 13.79
N LEU A 293 7.01 10.52 14.27
CA LEU A 293 8.41 10.70 13.89
C LEU A 293 9.26 9.45 14.15
N ALA A 294 8.94 8.67 15.19
CA ALA A 294 9.59 7.41 15.49
C ALA A 294 9.46 6.37 14.36
N VAL A 295 8.35 6.39 13.61
CA VAL A 295 8.16 5.51 12.44
C VAL A 295 9.00 5.99 11.27
N LEU A 296 8.99 7.30 10.99
CA LEU A 296 9.76 7.91 9.90
C LEU A 296 11.27 7.88 10.14
N ALA A 297 11.69 8.03 11.40
CA ALA A 297 13.11 8.01 11.79
C ALA A 297 13.71 6.58 11.78
N ASN A 298 12.88 5.54 11.83
CA ASN A 298 13.36 4.15 11.84
C ASN A 298 14.06 3.82 10.49
N PRO A 299 15.38 3.52 10.50
CA PRO A 299 16.12 3.28 9.26
C PRO A 299 15.60 2.09 8.46
N VAL A 300 15.14 1.03 9.14
CA VAL A 300 14.55 -0.14 8.47
C VAL A 300 13.26 0.23 7.76
N VAL A 301 12.39 1.03 8.40
CA VAL A 301 11.12 1.50 7.79
C VAL A 301 11.40 2.36 6.57
N ARG A 302 12.33 3.31 6.66
CA ARG A 302 12.71 4.18 5.53
C ARG A 302 13.25 3.37 4.36
N CYS A 303 14.28 2.57 4.63
CA CYS A 303 14.94 1.79 3.57
C CYS A 303 13.99 0.78 2.91
N ALA A 304 13.20 0.06 3.70
CA ALA A 304 12.21 -0.88 3.17
C ALA A 304 11.11 -0.18 2.35
N THR A 305 10.63 0.99 2.81
CA THR A 305 9.61 1.76 2.08
C THR A 305 10.17 2.29 0.76
N LEU A 306 11.38 2.88 0.76
CA LEU A 306 12.01 3.43 -0.45
C LEU A 306 12.39 2.34 -1.45
N ALA A 307 12.96 1.21 -0.99
CA ALA A 307 13.22 0.07 -1.85
C ALA A 307 11.94 -0.47 -2.49
N GLY A 308 10.87 -0.64 -1.69
CA GLY A 308 9.56 -1.05 -2.19
C GLY A 308 8.92 -0.02 -3.13
N ALA A 309 9.17 1.27 -2.93
CA ALA A 309 8.68 2.35 -3.78
C ALA A 309 9.38 2.35 -5.16
N CYS A 310 10.71 2.20 -5.18
CA CYS A 310 11.48 2.04 -6.42
C CYS A 310 11.01 0.81 -7.21
N ASN A 311 10.85 -0.32 -6.53
CA ASN A 311 10.37 -1.57 -7.12
C ASN A 311 8.97 -1.42 -7.72
N MET A 312 8.02 -0.85 -6.95
CA MET A 312 6.64 -0.63 -7.40
C MET A 312 6.57 0.38 -8.55
N GLY A 313 7.35 1.47 -8.48
CA GLY A 313 7.43 2.48 -9.53
C GLY A 313 7.92 1.89 -10.85
N THR A 314 8.96 1.06 -10.81
CA THR A 314 9.47 0.36 -12.00
C THR A 314 8.43 -0.63 -12.54
N LEU A 315 7.80 -1.43 -11.67
CA LEU A 315 6.78 -2.39 -12.10
C LEU A 315 5.61 -1.68 -12.80
N VAL A 316 5.05 -0.64 -12.18
CA VAL A 316 3.94 0.14 -12.76
C VAL A 316 4.38 0.84 -14.05
N GLY A 317 5.58 1.43 -14.07
CA GLY A 317 6.14 2.03 -15.27
C GLY A 317 6.26 1.01 -16.42
N MET A 318 6.80 -0.17 -16.15
CA MET A 318 6.91 -1.22 -17.17
C MET A 318 5.55 -1.71 -17.66
N THR A 319 4.54 -1.83 -16.79
CA THR A 319 3.18 -2.22 -17.22
C THR A 319 2.51 -1.23 -18.17
N ILE A 320 2.91 0.04 -18.11
CA ILE A 320 2.38 1.10 -18.99
C ILE A 320 3.22 1.22 -20.27
N PHE A 321 4.55 1.26 -20.16
CA PHE A 321 5.42 1.59 -21.28
C PHE A 321 5.88 0.38 -22.10
N VAL A 322 5.89 -0.85 -21.54
CA VAL A 322 6.27 -2.05 -22.31
C VAL A 322 5.24 -2.41 -23.39
N PRO A 323 3.91 -2.35 -23.18
CA PRO A 323 2.97 -2.51 -24.29
C PRO A 323 3.16 -1.48 -25.39
N LEU A 324 3.39 -0.21 -25.03
CA LEU A 324 3.67 0.83 -26.00
C LEU A 324 4.94 0.53 -26.83
N TYR A 325 6.00 0.03 -26.17
CA TYR A 325 7.20 -0.44 -26.84
C TYR A 325 6.92 -1.58 -27.82
N PHE A 326 6.11 -2.56 -27.44
CA PHE A 326 5.74 -3.68 -28.30
C PHE A 326 4.94 -3.22 -29.53
N GLU A 327 4.00 -2.28 -29.34
CA GLU A 327 3.18 -1.75 -30.43
C GLU A 327 3.99 -0.88 -31.41
N THR A 328 4.88 -0.03 -30.87
CA THR A 328 5.52 1.04 -31.66
C THR A 328 6.89 0.65 -32.20
N VAL A 329 7.67 -0.15 -31.49
CA VAL A 329 9.02 -0.55 -31.90
C VAL A 329 9.02 -1.95 -32.53
N LEU A 330 8.29 -2.90 -31.90
CA LEU A 330 8.23 -4.28 -32.40
C LEU A 330 7.01 -4.57 -33.28
N HIS A 331 6.14 -3.56 -33.53
CA HIS A 331 4.99 -3.63 -34.42
C HIS A 331 3.99 -4.76 -34.12
N LEU A 332 3.83 -5.10 -32.82
CA LEU A 332 2.83 -6.07 -32.38
C LEU A 332 1.44 -5.43 -32.33
N SER A 333 0.39 -6.23 -32.48
CA SER A 333 -0.97 -5.74 -32.25
C SER A 333 -1.20 -5.41 -30.78
N ALA A 334 -2.18 -4.56 -30.46
CA ALA A 334 -2.53 -4.17 -29.08
C ALA A 334 -2.83 -5.41 -28.21
N SER A 335 -3.52 -6.42 -28.77
CA SER A 335 -3.79 -7.68 -28.08
C SER A 335 -2.52 -8.48 -27.78
N GLN A 336 -1.61 -8.58 -28.75
CA GLN A 336 -0.33 -9.26 -28.56
C GLN A 336 0.56 -8.53 -27.54
N SER A 337 0.57 -7.20 -27.56
CA SER A 337 1.31 -6.35 -26.63
C SER A 337 0.82 -6.50 -25.19
N GLY A 338 -0.50 -6.62 -24.99
CA GLY A 338 -1.10 -6.94 -23.69
C GLY A 338 -0.69 -8.33 -23.19
N LEU A 339 -0.74 -9.36 -24.07
CA LEU A 339 -0.34 -10.72 -23.74
C LEU A 339 1.17 -10.81 -23.43
N ALA A 340 1.98 -9.98 -24.05
CA ALA A 340 3.42 -9.92 -23.83
C ALA A 340 3.83 -9.44 -22.42
N LEU A 341 2.91 -8.88 -21.65
CA LEU A 341 3.12 -8.57 -20.22
C LEU A 341 2.97 -9.79 -19.31
N ILE A 342 2.33 -10.87 -19.76
CA ILE A 342 2.07 -12.05 -18.93
C ILE A 342 3.35 -12.62 -18.31
N PRO A 343 4.49 -12.80 -19.02
CA PRO A 343 5.72 -13.27 -18.42
C PRO A 343 6.22 -12.42 -17.26
N LEU A 344 6.18 -11.09 -17.40
CA LEU A 344 6.57 -10.13 -16.35
C LEU A 344 5.68 -10.29 -15.10
N MET A 345 4.34 -10.30 -15.29
CA MET A 345 3.39 -10.37 -14.20
C MET A 345 3.40 -11.73 -13.51
N ALA A 346 3.37 -12.82 -14.30
CA ALA A 346 3.37 -14.17 -13.77
C ALA A 346 4.65 -14.45 -12.96
N ALA A 347 5.82 -14.05 -13.48
CA ALA A 347 7.09 -14.17 -12.76
C ALA A 347 7.09 -13.35 -11.47
N THR A 348 6.61 -12.10 -11.50
CA THR A 348 6.52 -11.24 -10.31
C THR A 348 5.70 -11.90 -9.20
N VAL A 349 4.54 -12.46 -9.51
CA VAL A 349 3.67 -13.13 -8.53
C VAL A 349 4.29 -14.44 -8.04
N THR A 350 4.82 -15.24 -8.96
CA THR A 350 5.44 -16.53 -8.62
C THR A 350 6.62 -16.33 -7.69
N PHE A 351 7.54 -15.43 -8.04
CA PHE A 351 8.74 -15.18 -7.22
C PHE A 351 8.41 -14.41 -5.94
N SER A 352 7.38 -13.58 -5.91
CA SER A 352 6.88 -13.01 -4.66
C SER A 352 6.39 -14.10 -3.70
N THR A 353 5.66 -15.10 -4.22
CA THR A 353 5.19 -16.23 -3.43
C THR A 353 6.33 -17.13 -2.95
N ILE A 354 7.29 -17.44 -3.83
CA ILE A 354 8.48 -18.25 -3.49
C ILE A 354 9.29 -17.53 -2.41
N THR A 355 9.61 -16.25 -2.61
CA THR A 355 10.39 -15.45 -1.65
C THR A 355 9.68 -15.32 -0.32
N GLY A 356 8.36 -15.09 -0.34
CA GLY A 356 7.57 -15.05 0.89
C GLY A 356 7.62 -16.35 1.69
N ARG A 357 7.62 -17.51 1.01
CA ARG A 357 7.81 -18.83 1.67
C ARG A 357 9.25 -19.04 2.13
N MET A 358 10.23 -18.64 1.33
CA MET A 358 11.65 -18.77 1.69
C MET A 358 12.02 -17.97 2.95
N MET A 359 11.37 -16.82 3.20
CA MET A 359 11.62 -16.01 4.40
C MET A 359 11.36 -16.77 5.71
N THR A 360 10.58 -17.85 5.69
CA THR A 360 10.34 -18.68 6.88
C THR A 360 11.51 -19.62 7.21
N HIS A 361 12.39 -19.88 6.25
CA HIS A 361 13.46 -20.86 6.34
C HIS A 361 14.88 -20.27 6.22
N VAL A 362 14.99 -19.07 5.62
CA VAL A 362 16.29 -18.47 5.31
C VAL A 362 16.60 -17.34 6.29
N VAL A 363 17.73 -17.44 7.00
CA VAL A 363 18.18 -16.41 7.95
C VAL A 363 18.55 -15.11 7.23
N HIS A 364 19.23 -15.21 6.09
CA HIS A 364 19.67 -14.06 5.27
C HIS A 364 18.71 -13.79 4.11
N TYR A 365 17.44 -13.53 4.41
CA TYR A 365 16.38 -13.31 3.42
C TYR A 365 16.64 -12.09 2.51
N LYS A 366 17.36 -11.07 2.99
CA LYS A 366 17.74 -9.87 2.24
C LYS A 366 18.57 -10.20 0.97
N ARG A 367 19.44 -11.22 1.04
CA ARG A 367 20.28 -11.63 -0.11
C ARG A 367 19.45 -12.06 -1.31
N VAL A 368 18.28 -12.67 -1.08
CA VAL A 368 17.38 -13.10 -2.17
C VAL A 368 16.92 -11.92 -3.00
N SER A 369 16.47 -10.81 -2.38
CA SER A 369 16.07 -9.60 -3.12
C SER A 369 17.25 -8.87 -3.75
N LEU A 370 18.43 -8.87 -3.12
CA LEU A 370 19.61 -8.24 -3.71
C LEU A 370 20.03 -8.95 -5.01
N ILE A 371 20.05 -10.30 -4.99
CA ILE A 371 20.35 -11.10 -6.19
C ILE A 371 19.24 -10.87 -7.23
N GLY A 372 17.96 -10.92 -6.83
CA GLY A 372 16.83 -10.69 -7.73
C GLY A 372 16.89 -9.31 -8.42
N LEU A 373 17.15 -8.23 -7.66
CA LEU A 373 17.30 -6.89 -8.22
C LEU A 373 18.51 -6.77 -9.14
N MET A 374 19.64 -7.34 -8.75
CA MET A 374 20.84 -7.34 -9.59
C MET A 374 20.57 -8.00 -10.94
N ILE A 375 19.93 -9.17 -10.94
CA ILE A 375 19.54 -9.87 -12.17
C ILE A 375 18.56 -9.02 -12.99
N SER A 376 17.57 -8.37 -12.37
CA SER A 376 16.63 -7.48 -13.07
C SER A 376 17.34 -6.29 -13.72
N ILE A 377 18.26 -5.63 -13.01
CA ILE A 377 19.06 -4.51 -13.53
C ILE A 377 19.90 -4.96 -14.74
N LEU A 378 20.58 -6.11 -14.62
CA LEU A 378 21.36 -6.66 -15.71
C LEU A 378 20.50 -7.05 -16.91
N SER A 379 19.27 -7.52 -16.68
CA SER A 379 18.33 -7.87 -17.76
C SER A 379 17.71 -6.65 -18.45
N LEU A 380 17.71 -5.46 -17.82
CA LEU A 380 17.33 -4.21 -18.46
C LEU A 380 18.41 -3.65 -19.38
N ALA A 381 19.68 -3.98 -19.15
CA ALA A 381 20.78 -3.47 -19.96
C ALA A 381 20.69 -3.87 -21.45
N PRO A 382 20.44 -5.14 -21.85
CA PRO A 382 20.22 -5.48 -23.24
C PRO A 382 19.07 -4.70 -23.88
N LEU A 383 17.94 -4.54 -23.17
CA LEU A 383 16.79 -3.77 -23.66
C LEU A 383 17.13 -2.28 -23.88
N ALA A 384 18.04 -1.74 -23.06
CA ALA A 384 18.52 -0.37 -23.23
C ALA A 384 19.55 -0.23 -24.37
N ILE A 385 20.35 -1.27 -24.65
CA ILE A 385 21.41 -1.21 -25.68
C ILE A 385 20.84 -1.48 -27.08
N TRP A 386 20.00 -2.50 -27.21
CA TRP A 386 19.47 -3.00 -28.48
C TRP A 386 17.92 -3.03 -28.52
N PRO A 387 17.21 -1.91 -28.35
CA PRO A 387 15.75 -1.92 -28.22
C PRO A 387 15.02 -2.31 -29.52
N ASP A 388 15.63 -2.16 -30.69
CA ASP A 388 15.03 -2.38 -32.03
C ASP A 388 15.46 -3.68 -32.71
N SER A 389 16.58 -4.29 -32.25
CA SER A 389 17.20 -5.41 -32.95
C SER A 389 16.99 -6.76 -32.28
N MET A 390 16.28 -6.83 -31.15
CA MET A 390 16.03 -8.08 -30.44
C MET A 390 14.81 -8.84 -30.96
N PRO A 391 14.92 -10.17 -31.13
CA PRO A 391 13.76 -11.00 -31.33
C PRO A 391 12.79 -10.89 -30.17
N THR A 392 11.48 -10.83 -30.46
CA THR A 392 10.41 -10.71 -29.45
C THR A 392 10.53 -11.76 -28.34
N ILE A 393 10.91 -12.99 -28.68
CA ILE A 393 11.07 -14.06 -27.67
C ILE A 393 12.15 -13.75 -26.64
N ILE A 394 13.25 -13.10 -27.05
CA ILE A 394 14.31 -12.69 -26.12
C ILE A 394 13.80 -11.60 -25.18
N VAL A 395 13.05 -10.63 -25.72
CA VAL A 395 12.41 -9.58 -24.91
C VAL A 395 11.47 -10.20 -23.87
N LEU A 396 10.64 -11.17 -24.25
CA LEU A 396 9.73 -11.86 -23.34
C LEU A 396 10.50 -12.63 -22.24
N LEU A 397 11.61 -13.27 -22.58
CA LEU A 397 12.48 -13.94 -21.60
C LEU A 397 13.12 -12.94 -20.63
N LEU A 398 13.59 -11.79 -21.13
CA LEU A 398 14.12 -10.73 -20.28
C LEU A 398 13.05 -10.17 -19.36
N LEU A 399 11.82 -9.95 -19.84
CA LEU A 399 10.69 -9.51 -19.03
C LEU A 399 10.34 -10.52 -17.93
N LEU A 400 10.39 -11.82 -18.23
CA LEU A 400 10.20 -12.88 -17.23
C LEU A 400 11.27 -12.79 -16.14
N VAL A 401 12.53 -12.63 -16.51
CA VAL A 401 13.66 -12.53 -15.57
C VAL A 401 13.55 -11.25 -14.73
N ILE A 402 13.20 -10.12 -15.34
CA ILE A 402 12.95 -8.84 -14.65
C ILE A 402 11.82 -9.02 -13.65
N GLY A 403 10.69 -9.62 -14.06
CA GLY A 403 9.57 -9.90 -13.18
C GLY A 403 9.93 -10.79 -12.01
N ALA A 404 10.76 -11.80 -12.23
CA ALA A 404 11.26 -12.68 -11.17
C ALA A 404 12.01 -11.89 -10.10
N GLY A 405 12.91 -11.00 -10.49
CA GLY A 405 13.64 -10.16 -9.53
C GLY A 405 12.75 -9.15 -8.80
N LEU A 406 11.88 -8.44 -9.53
CA LEU A 406 10.92 -7.50 -8.93
C LEU A 406 10.02 -8.19 -7.90
N GLY A 407 9.60 -9.43 -8.17
CA GLY A 407 8.77 -10.24 -7.27
C GLY A 407 9.43 -10.50 -5.92
N THR A 408 10.76 -10.58 -5.84
CA THR A 408 11.46 -10.85 -4.58
C THR A 408 11.40 -9.69 -3.57
N VAL A 409 11.28 -8.46 -4.03
CA VAL A 409 11.41 -7.25 -3.18
C VAL A 409 10.16 -6.98 -2.35
N PHE A 410 8.97 -7.20 -2.94
CA PHE A 410 7.71 -6.81 -2.31
C PHE A 410 7.46 -7.49 -0.95
N PRO A 411 7.58 -8.84 -0.80
CA PRO A 411 7.40 -9.49 0.49
C PRO A 411 8.46 -9.06 1.51
N ILE A 412 9.72 -8.95 1.12
CA ILE A 412 10.81 -8.58 2.02
C ILE A 412 10.63 -7.15 2.52
N SER A 413 10.43 -6.17 1.63
CA SER A 413 10.23 -4.78 2.03
C SER A 413 9.04 -4.59 2.96
N THR A 414 7.93 -5.29 2.71
CA THR A 414 6.72 -5.17 3.53
C THR A 414 6.89 -5.84 4.90
N VAL A 415 7.41 -7.07 4.94
CA VAL A 415 7.57 -7.81 6.20
C VAL A 415 8.65 -7.18 7.08
N CYS A 416 9.77 -6.72 6.52
CA CYS A 416 10.83 -6.04 7.29
C CYS A 416 10.32 -4.73 7.91
N MET A 417 9.60 -3.92 7.14
CA MET A 417 8.99 -2.69 7.64
C MET A 417 8.03 -3.00 8.79
N GLN A 418 7.15 -3.99 8.63
CA GLN A 418 6.21 -4.39 9.66
C GLN A 418 6.86 -5.03 10.89
N ASN A 419 8.00 -5.74 10.73
CA ASN A 419 8.76 -6.31 11.84
C ASN A 419 9.51 -5.25 12.66
N ALA A 420 9.80 -4.09 12.06
CA ALA A 420 10.54 -2.98 12.67
C ALA A 420 9.67 -2.03 13.50
N VAL A 421 8.34 -2.16 13.44
CA VAL A 421 7.40 -1.30 14.17
C VAL A 421 6.63 -2.07 15.25
N SER A 422 6.11 -1.34 16.23
CA SER A 422 5.24 -1.92 17.25
C SER A 422 3.86 -2.25 16.67
N ARG A 423 3.14 -3.19 17.28
CA ARG A 423 1.73 -3.48 16.91
C ARG A 423 0.84 -2.24 16.95
N ALA A 424 1.17 -1.27 17.82
CA ALA A 424 0.46 -0.02 17.96
C ALA A 424 0.59 0.91 16.76
N GLN A 425 1.69 0.80 16.03
CA GLN A 425 2.07 1.66 14.90
C GLN A 425 1.90 0.94 13.55
N MET A 426 1.41 -0.30 13.57
CA MET A 426 1.34 -1.16 12.40
C MET A 426 0.48 -0.56 11.28
N GLY A 427 -0.70 -0.04 11.63
CA GLY A 427 -1.64 0.56 10.67
C GLY A 427 -1.05 1.79 10.01
N ILE A 428 -0.55 2.73 10.82
CA ILE A 428 0.00 3.97 10.29
C ILE A 428 1.30 3.73 9.48
N ALA A 429 2.15 2.81 9.91
CA ALA A 429 3.38 2.47 9.18
C ALA A 429 3.06 1.82 7.83
N THR A 430 2.11 0.86 7.80
CA THR A 430 1.68 0.20 6.56
C THR A 430 0.97 1.18 5.62
N GLY A 431 0.09 2.04 6.15
CA GLY A 431 -0.59 3.08 5.38
C GLY A 431 0.40 4.09 4.78
N ALA A 432 1.36 4.57 5.58
CA ALA A 432 2.40 5.48 5.12
C ALA A 432 3.29 4.83 4.05
N ALA A 433 3.71 3.58 4.24
CA ALA A 433 4.52 2.87 3.24
C ALA A 433 3.80 2.71 1.91
N ASN A 434 2.51 2.32 1.92
CA ASN A 434 1.71 2.21 0.69
C ASN A 434 1.49 3.56 0.01
N PHE A 435 1.27 4.62 0.80
CA PHE A 435 1.18 5.98 0.29
C PHE A 435 2.46 6.42 -0.42
N PHE A 436 3.61 6.29 0.21
CA PHE A 436 4.88 6.67 -0.41
C PHE A 436 5.21 5.81 -1.63
N ARG A 437 4.86 4.51 -1.61
CA ARG A 437 5.00 3.64 -2.79
C ARG A 437 4.14 4.12 -3.95
N ALA A 438 2.87 4.47 -3.71
CA ALA A 438 1.98 4.97 -4.75
C ALA A 438 2.44 6.33 -5.29
N LEU A 439 2.84 7.25 -4.40
CA LEU A 439 3.35 8.57 -4.78
C LEU A 439 4.63 8.46 -5.63
N PHE A 440 5.56 7.62 -5.22
CA PHE A 440 6.80 7.39 -5.96
C PHE A 440 6.56 6.67 -7.29
N SER A 441 5.60 5.75 -7.35
CA SER A 441 5.20 5.11 -8.60
C SER A 441 4.67 6.11 -9.61
N ALA A 442 3.84 7.06 -9.16
CA ALA A 442 3.36 8.15 -10.03
C ALA A 442 4.52 9.04 -10.53
N LEU A 443 5.50 9.32 -9.68
CA LEU A 443 6.70 10.06 -10.07
C LEU A 443 7.51 9.31 -11.13
N VAL A 444 7.76 8.01 -10.93
CA VAL A 444 8.49 7.19 -11.90
C VAL A 444 7.75 7.17 -13.24
N VAL A 445 6.44 6.93 -13.24
CA VAL A 445 5.62 6.93 -14.47
C VAL A 445 5.70 8.28 -15.18
N ALA A 446 5.63 9.40 -14.44
CA ALA A 446 5.75 10.74 -15.02
C ALA A 446 7.13 10.99 -15.65
N VAL A 447 8.21 10.54 -14.99
CA VAL A 447 9.58 10.62 -15.52
C VAL A 447 9.72 9.79 -16.79
N LEU A 448 9.23 8.54 -16.78
CA LEU A 448 9.29 7.69 -17.98
C LEU A 448 8.48 8.30 -19.14
N GLY A 449 7.31 8.87 -18.85
CA GLY A 449 6.51 9.59 -19.83
C GLY A 449 7.23 10.82 -20.40
N ALA A 450 7.89 11.59 -19.54
CA ALA A 450 8.70 12.75 -19.97
C ALA A 450 9.89 12.34 -20.85
N ILE A 451 10.52 11.20 -20.57
CA ILE A 451 11.60 10.63 -21.37
C ILE A 451 11.08 10.27 -22.78
N VAL A 452 9.94 9.59 -22.87
CA VAL A 452 9.35 9.24 -24.17
C VAL A 452 8.98 10.49 -24.96
N LEU A 453 8.31 11.47 -24.35
CA LEU A 453 7.94 12.74 -24.99
C LEU A 453 9.17 13.56 -25.42
N GLY A 454 10.20 13.64 -24.56
CA GLY A 454 11.43 14.37 -24.86
C GLY A 454 12.23 13.75 -26.01
N GLY A 455 12.26 12.41 -26.09
CA GLY A 455 12.92 11.67 -27.18
C GLY A 455 12.23 11.82 -28.54
N LEU A 456 10.97 12.26 -28.55
CA LEU A 456 10.15 12.46 -29.75
C LEU A 456 10.02 13.93 -30.20
N GLY A 457 10.91 14.80 -29.73
CA GLY A 457 10.96 16.22 -30.19
C GLY A 457 9.91 17.15 -29.58
N GLY A 458 9.24 16.73 -28.49
CA GLY A 458 8.53 17.63 -27.59
C GLY A 458 7.34 18.41 -28.20
N VAL A 459 6.48 17.78 -29.00
CA VAL A 459 5.25 18.44 -29.47
C VAL A 459 4.25 18.49 -28.30
N THR A 460 4.05 19.68 -27.76
CA THR A 460 3.12 19.95 -26.67
C THR A 460 1.66 19.72 -27.08
N GLY A 461 0.89 19.10 -26.22
CA GLY A 461 -0.56 18.89 -26.40
C GLY A 461 -0.97 17.54 -27.01
N MET A 462 -0.03 16.68 -27.41
CA MET A 462 -0.31 15.31 -27.84
C MET A 462 -0.10 14.29 -26.69
N SER A 463 -0.96 13.28 -26.60
CA SER A 463 -0.72 12.15 -25.70
C SER A 463 0.49 11.33 -26.17
N VAL A 464 1.21 10.70 -25.23
CA VAL A 464 2.37 9.81 -25.54
C VAL A 464 1.98 8.76 -26.59
N GLU A 465 0.75 8.23 -26.50
CA GLU A 465 0.22 7.23 -27.45
C GLU A 465 0.00 7.80 -28.86
N MET A 466 -0.42 9.04 -28.96
CA MET A 466 -0.68 9.68 -30.25
C MET A 466 0.63 10.08 -30.94
N LEU A 467 1.60 10.59 -30.17
CA LEU A 467 2.94 10.90 -30.65
C LEU A 467 3.69 9.63 -31.10
N ALA A 468 3.56 8.56 -30.33
CA ALA A 468 4.19 7.27 -30.64
C ALA A 468 3.68 6.64 -31.93
N ARG A 469 2.46 6.98 -32.39
CA ARG A 469 1.90 6.54 -33.68
C ARG A 469 2.39 7.37 -34.87
N THR A 470 2.90 8.58 -34.64
CA THR A 470 3.37 9.49 -35.70
C THR A 470 4.89 9.52 -35.84
N ALA A 471 5.63 9.09 -34.83
CA ALA A 471 7.08 9.07 -34.79
C ALA A 471 7.66 7.87 -35.57
N SER A 472 8.89 8.02 -36.04
CA SER A 472 9.61 6.94 -36.72
C SER A 472 10.08 5.87 -35.73
N ALA A 473 10.16 4.61 -36.16
CA ALA A 473 10.63 3.50 -35.32
C ALA A 473 12.02 3.73 -34.70
N PRO A 474 13.02 4.33 -35.39
CA PRO A 474 14.31 4.63 -34.76
C PRO A 474 14.25 5.67 -33.65
N GLU A 475 13.42 6.72 -33.79
CA GLU A 475 13.23 7.75 -32.75
C GLU A 475 12.59 7.14 -31.49
N LEU A 476 11.60 6.28 -31.69
CA LEU A 476 10.96 5.55 -30.61
C LEU A 476 11.93 4.57 -29.91
N ALA A 477 12.69 3.81 -30.68
CA ALA A 477 13.71 2.92 -30.13
C ALA A 477 14.74 3.70 -29.29
N TYR A 478 15.16 4.87 -29.76
CA TYR A 478 16.05 5.77 -29.03
C TYR A 478 15.42 6.24 -27.70
N ALA A 479 14.15 6.65 -27.72
CA ALA A 479 13.45 7.06 -26.51
C ALA A 479 13.32 5.88 -25.52
N PHE A 480 12.95 4.69 -25.98
CA PHE A 480 12.82 3.51 -25.12
C PHE A 480 14.16 3.03 -24.52
N ARG A 481 15.30 3.29 -25.18
CA ARG A 481 16.62 3.08 -24.57
C ARG A 481 16.72 3.80 -23.22
N PHE A 482 16.32 5.06 -23.15
CA PHE A 482 16.35 5.85 -21.92
C PHE A 482 15.27 5.43 -20.93
N VAL A 483 14.13 4.92 -21.38
CA VAL A 483 13.09 4.35 -20.50
C VAL A 483 13.65 3.13 -19.74
N PHE A 484 14.28 2.17 -20.45
CA PHE A 484 14.87 1.00 -19.79
C PHE A 484 16.08 1.36 -18.92
N LEU A 485 16.89 2.33 -19.32
CA LEU A 485 17.98 2.86 -18.51
C LEU A 485 17.45 3.54 -17.24
N ALA A 486 16.41 4.34 -17.32
CA ALA A 486 15.77 4.97 -16.17
C ALA A 486 15.19 3.92 -15.20
N CYS A 487 14.56 2.86 -15.73
CA CYS A 487 14.10 1.73 -14.91
C CYS A 487 15.29 1.06 -14.19
N ALA A 488 16.39 0.82 -14.87
CA ALA A 488 17.60 0.25 -14.28
C ALA A 488 18.19 1.15 -13.18
N LEU A 489 18.23 2.46 -13.39
CA LEU A 489 18.66 3.45 -12.40
C LEU A 489 17.75 3.47 -11.17
N VAL A 490 16.43 3.48 -11.35
CA VAL A 490 15.46 3.43 -10.23
C VAL A 490 15.64 2.15 -9.43
N LEU A 491 15.81 0.99 -10.08
CA LEU A 491 16.08 -0.27 -9.38
C LEU A 491 17.44 -0.26 -8.68
N SER A 492 18.45 0.38 -9.24
CA SER A 492 19.76 0.54 -8.59
C SER A 492 19.66 1.37 -7.31
N PHE A 493 18.85 2.44 -7.29
CA PHE A 493 18.52 3.15 -6.06
C PHE A 493 17.77 2.26 -5.08
N GLY A 494 16.79 1.48 -5.54
CA GLY A 494 16.07 0.51 -4.71
C GLY A 494 17.02 -0.52 -4.09
N MET A 495 17.99 -1.01 -4.85
CA MET A 495 19.04 -1.92 -4.38
C MET A 495 19.94 -1.26 -3.34
N ALA A 496 20.35 0.00 -3.53
CA ALA A 496 21.15 0.74 -2.55
C ALA A 496 20.40 0.89 -1.20
N PHE A 497 19.11 1.21 -1.22
CA PHE A 497 18.30 1.22 0.00
C PHE A 497 18.18 -0.16 0.64
N LEU A 498 18.06 -1.21 -0.14
CA LEU A 498 18.04 -2.57 0.39
C LEU A 498 19.40 -2.94 1.02
N ILE A 499 20.53 -2.55 0.41
CA ILE A 499 21.87 -2.75 0.99
C ILE A 499 21.99 -2.01 2.32
N ALA A 500 21.54 -0.76 2.40
CA ALA A 500 21.58 0.06 3.60
C ALA A 500 20.60 -0.40 4.70
N MET A 501 19.60 -1.22 4.36
CA MET A 501 18.64 -1.73 5.31
C MET A 501 19.28 -2.74 6.27
N GLU A 502 19.12 -2.51 7.58
CA GLU A 502 19.52 -3.47 8.61
C GLU A 502 18.65 -4.73 8.55
N GLU A 503 19.28 -5.90 8.50
CA GLU A 503 18.59 -7.19 8.52
C GLU A 503 18.34 -7.60 9.97
N ARG A 504 17.07 -7.66 10.36
CA ARG A 504 16.64 -8.04 11.72
C ARG A 504 15.98 -9.42 11.69
N PRO A 505 16.28 -10.31 12.64
CA PRO A 505 15.62 -11.61 12.69
C PRO A 505 14.11 -11.44 12.79
N LEU A 506 13.37 -12.23 12.01
CA LEU A 506 11.92 -12.21 12.01
C LEU A 506 11.41 -12.85 13.30
N ARG A 507 10.50 -12.15 14.01
CA ARG A 507 9.90 -12.67 15.24
C ARG A 507 8.98 -13.83 14.89
N GLY A 508 9.23 -14.99 15.51
CA GLY A 508 8.35 -16.15 15.44
C GLY A 508 7.03 -15.92 16.18
N PRO A 509 6.12 -16.91 16.19
CA PRO A 509 4.93 -16.90 17.03
C PRO A 509 5.36 -16.60 18.47
N SER A 510 4.72 -15.62 19.13
CA SER A 510 4.98 -15.35 20.55
C SER A 510 4.65 -16.62 21.30
N ALA A 511 5.65 -17.29 21.87
CA ALA A 511 5.40 -18.28 22.89
C ALA A 511 4.49 -17.64 23.96
N PRO A 512 3.47 -18.33 24.48
CA PRO A 512 2.70 -17.82 25.60
C PRO A 512 3.72 -17.37 26.65
N SER A 513 3.59 -16.10 27.08
CA SER A 513 4.46 -15.53 28.11
C SER A 513 4.45 -16.51 29.28
N GLN A 514 5.51 -17.27 29.42
CA GLN A 514 5.80 -17.89 30.71
C GLN A 514 5.92 -16.70 31.65
N ALA A 515 4.83 -16.45 32.39
CA ALA A 515 4.84 -15.56 33.53
C ALA A 515 6.12 -15.90 34.29
N ALA A 516 7.01 -14.93 34.41
CA ALA A 516 8.26 -15.05 35.09
C ALA A 516 7.98 -15.73 36.45
N THR A 517 8.24 -16.99 36.54
CA THR A 517 8.57 -17.65 37.78
C THR A 517 9.88 -17.00 38.19
N ALA A 518 9.75 -15.89 38.94
CA ALA A 518 10.87 -15.37 39.70
C ALA A 518 11.41 -16.53 40.51
N PRO A 519 12.70 -16.86 40.44
CA PRO A 519 13.27 -17.83 41.35
C PRO A 519 12.98 -17.30 42.75
N THR A 520 12.20 -18.06 43.52
CA THR A 520 12.07 -17.88 44.96
C THR A 520 13.48 -17.95 45.51
N ALA A 521 14.02 -16.82 45.94
CA ALA A 521 15.26 -16.78 46.69
C ALA A 521 15.14 -17.75 47.86
N PRO A 522 16.14 -18.59 48.12
CA PRO A 522 16.13 -19.50 49.26
C PRO A 522 16.00 -18.66 50.54
N ALA A 523 15.02 -19.02 51.38
CA ALA A 523 14.85 -18.43 52.69
C ALA A 523 16.15 -18.60 53.48
N THR A 524 16.79 -17.52 53.84
CA THR A 524 17.89 -17.52 54.84
C THR A 524 17.35 -18.03 56.17
N PRO A 525 18.00 -19.02 56.82
CA PRO A 525 17.60 -19.46 58.13
C PRO A 525 17.88 -18.34 59.14
N ILE A 526 16.87 -18.04 59.96
CA ILE A 526 16.98 -17.16 61.13
C ILE A 526 17.89 -17.82 62.15
N PRO A 527 18.98 -17.21 62.65
CA PRO A 527 19.73 -17.79 63.79
C PRO A 527 18.86 -17.73 65.02
N ALA A 528 18.84 -18.86 65.75
CA ALA A 528 18.30 -18.94 67.08
C ALA A 528 19.30 -18.29 68.05
N GLU A 529 18.89 -17.22 68.78
CA GLU A 529 19.28 -16.85 70.14
C GLU A 529 18.13 -16.08 70.79
#